data_34c19e3d6776dcf5ec69e29b00f34f27
#
_entry.id   34c19e3d6776dcf5ec69e29b00f34f27
#
_cell.length_a   1.000
_cell.length_b   1.000
_cell.length_c   1.000
_cell.angle_alpha   90.00
_cell.angle_beta   90.00
_cell.angle_gamma   90.00
#
_symmetry.space_group_name_H-M   'P 1'
#
loop_
_entity.id
_entity.type
_entity.pdbx_description
1 polymer ?
#
loop_
_entity_poly.entity_id
_entity_poly.type
_entity_poly.pdbx_seq_one_letter_code
_entity_poly.pdbx_strand_id
1 'polypeptide(L)'
;MNKHDMKKILEENGIKENVIYEMQDTNIGDLLGIEETIQGWTVYYSERGEKQILEIFDNEDSACRTMLQKVSQRMLEDYGDVVDFSKYQES
;
A
#
# COMPACT_ATOMS: atom_id res chain seq x y z
N MET A 1 11.13 -7.82 0.83
CA MET A 1 10.42 -6.78 1.62
C MET A 1 9.19 -7.40 2.25
N ASN A 2 8.94 -7.12 3.51
CA ASN A 2 7.71 -7.52 4.17
C ASN A 2 6.91 -6.27 4.58
N LYS A 3 5.72 -6.48 5.14
CA LYS A 3 4.84 -5.37 5.56
C LYS A 3 5.53 -4.43 6.55
N HIS A 4 6.32 -4.97 7.46
CA HIS A 4 7.03 -4.16 8.43
C HIS A 4 8.05 -3.24 7.75
N ASP A 5 8.81 -3.77 6.80
CA ASP A 5 9.77 -2.99 6.02
C ASP A 5 9.05 -1.90 5.22
N MET A 6 7.94 -2.26 4.59
CA MET A 6 7.13 -1.32 3.82
C MET A 6 6.66 -0.15 4.69
N LYS A 7 6.12 -0.45 5.87
CA LYS A 7 5.66 0.58 6.80
C LYS A 7 6.79 1.52 7.19
N LYS A 8 7.98 0.97 7.48
CA LYS A 8 9.15 1.76 7.84
C LYS A 8 9.55 2.70 6.71
N ILE A 9 9.56 2.20 5.47
CA ILE A 9 9.88 3.01 4.30
C ILE A 9 8.88 4.16 4.16
N LEU A 10 7.59 3.88 4.31
CA LEU A 10 6.55 4.89 4.20
C LEU A 10 6.69 5.95 5.30
N GLU A 11 6.91 5.53 6.54
CA GLU A 11 7.08 6.47 7.64
C GLU A 11 8.32 7.34 7.47
N GLU A 12 9.41 6.79 6.95
CA GLU A 12 10.64 7.56 6.67
C GLU A 12 10.40 8.64 5.61
N ASN A 13 9.38 8.47 4.80
CA ASN A 13 8.99 9.44 3.77
C ASN A 13 7.82 10.32 4.19
N GLY A 14 7.50 10.32 5.49
CA GLY A 14 6.46 11.19 6.03
C GLY A 14 5.03 10.70 5.80
N ILE A 15 4.85 9.46 5.37
CA ILE A 15 3.54 8.90 5.08
C ILE A 15 3.13 8.01 6.23
N LYS A 16 2.15 8.47 7.02
CA LYS A 16 1.71 7.77 8.23
C LYS A 16 0.59 6.80 7.94
N GLU A 17 0.53 5.75 8.76
CA GLU A 17 -0.54 4.77 8.72
C GLU A 17 -1.90 5.43 8.93
N ASN A 18 -2.91 4.92 8.24
CA ASN A 18 -4.32 5.37 8.32
C ASN A 18 -4.58 6.79 7.77
N VAL A 19 -3.67 7.28 6.92
CA VAL A 19 -3.89 8.52 6.15
C VAL A 19 -4.11 8.18 4.68
N ILE A 20 -3.22 7.39 4.08
CA ILE A 20 -3.32 6.98 2.68
C ILE A 20 -3.39 5.45 2.59
N TYR A 21 -2.71 4.76 3.50
CA TYR A 21 -2.67 3.30 3.53
C TYR A 21 -3.01 2.80 4.92
N GLU A 22 -3.38 1.53 5.00
CA GLU A 22 -3.62 0.85 6.27
C GLU A 22 -2.87 -0.47 6.30
N MET A 23 -2.44 -0.87 7.49
CA MET A 23 -1.76 -2.15 7.71
C MET A 23 -2.74 -3.26 8.04
N GLN A 24 -3.92 -2.89 8.54
CA GLN A 24 -5.02 -3.78 8.87
C GLN A 24 -6.30 -3.13 8.40
N ASP A 25 -7.31 -3.94 8.10
CA ASP A 25 -8.61 -3.43 7.69
C ASP A 25 -9.26 -2.70 8.87
N THR A 26 -9.21 -1.39 8.83
CA THR A 26 -9.77 -0.54 9.90
C THR A 26 -11.20 -0.10 9.60
N ASN A 27 -11.66 -0.33 8.37
CA ASN A 27 -12.97 0.11 7.91
C ASN A 27 -13.16 1.64 7.99
N ILE A 28 -12.05 2.38 7.99
CA ILE A 28 -12.09 3.85 7.96
C ILE A 28 -12.50 4.34 6.58
N GLY A 29 -12.05 3.66 5.51
CA GLY A 29 -12.36 4.02 4.14
C GLY A 29 -11.30 4.88 3.47
N ASP A 30 -11.30 4.87 2.14
CA ASP A 30 -10.40 5.65 1.29
C ASP A 30 -8.92 5.38 1.54
N LEU A 31 -8.60 4.12 1.85
CA LEU A 31 -7.22 3.70 2.15
C LEU A 31 -6.81 2.53 1.27
N LEU A 32 -5.54 2.57 0.85
CA LEU A 32 -4.90 1.41 0.23
C LEU A 32 -4.51 0.43 1.32
N GLY A 33 -4.63 -0.86 1.05
CA GLY A 33 -4.29 -1.86 2.03
C GLY A 33 -3.64 -3.09 1.43
N ILE A 34 -3.07 -3.90 2.30
CA ILE A 34 -2.40 -5.14 1.94
C ILE A 34 -2.75 -6.19 3.00
N GLU A 35 -3.13 -7.38 2.54
CA GLU A 35 -3.44 -8.46 3.46
C GLU A 35 -3.15 -9.81 2.82
N GLU A 36 -2.84 -10.79 3.64
CA GLU A 36 -2.71 -12.17 3.18
C GLU A 36 -4.06 -12.85 3.25
N THR A 37 -4.46 -13.47 2.15
CA THR A 37 -5.70 -14.24 2.05
C THR A 37 -5.37 -15.63 1.54
N ILE A 38 -6.38 -16.50 1.46
CA ILE A 38 -6.18 -17.85 0.90
C ILE A 38 -5.79 -17.79 -0.58
N GLN A 39 -6.06 -16.67 -1.26
CA GLN A 39 -5.71 -16.49 -2.66
C GLN A 39 -4.29 -15.97 -2.85
N GLY A 40 -3.67 -15.45 -1.79
CA GLY A 40 -2.33 -14.89 -1.83
C GLY A 40 -2.26 -13.54 -1.12
N TRP A 41 -1.21 -12.79 -1.44
CA TRP A 41 -1.03 -11.43 -0.89
C TRP A 41 -1.81 -10.45 -1.74
N THR A 42 -2.80 -9.81 -1.13
CA THR A 42 -3.79 -9.00 -1.81
C THR A 42 -3.56 -7.53 -1.53
N VAL A 43 -3.50 -6.74 -2.60
CA VAL A 43 -3.48 -5.27 -2.51
C VAL A 43 -4.89 -4.80 -2.85
N TYR A 44 -5.47 -3.97 -1.99
CA TYR A 44 -6.84 -3.53 -2.14
C TYR A 44 -6.99 -2.02 -1.90
N TYR A 45 -8.12 -1.48 -2.32
CA TYR A 45 -8.53 -0.13 -1.98
C TYR A 45 -9.85 -0.24 -1.23
N SER A 46 -9.90 0.35 -0.05
CA SER A 46 -11.09 0.36 0.80
C SER A 46 -11.82 1.69 0.62
N GLU A 47 -13.11 1.64 0.32
CA GLU A 47 -13.93 2.82 0.17
C GLU A 47 -15.31 2.54 0.75
N ARG A 48 -15.73 3.35 1.72
CA ARG A 48 -17.06 3.28 2.33
C ARG A 48 -17.40 1.88 2.84
N GLY A 49 -16.43 1.21 3.43
CA GLY A 49 -16.64 -0.12 3.97
C GLY A 49 -16.55 -1.25 2.96
N GLU A 50 -16.30 -0.93 1.69
CA GLU A 50 -16.14 -1.91 0.63
C GLU A 50 -14.68 -2.00 0.21
N LYS A 51 -14.18 -3.22 0.02
CA LYS A 51 -12.85 -3.46 -0.49
C LYS A 51 -12.90 -3.77 -1.97
N GLN A 52 -12.11 -3.05 -2.75
CA GLN A 52 -11.88 -3.38 -4.15
C GLN A 52 -10.51 -4.02 -4.26
N ILE A 53 -10.47 -5.27 -4.69
CA ILE A 53 -9.21 -5.98 -4.92
C ILE A 53 -8.55 -5.40 -6.16
N LEU A 54 -7.32 -4.91 -5.99
CA LEU A 54 -6.56 -4.32 -7.08
C LEU A 54 -5.64 -5.35 -7.74
N GLU A 55 -4.89 -6.08 -6.94
CA GLU A 55 -3.97 -7.11 -7.43
C GLU A 55 -3.76 -8.18 -6.37
N ILE A 56 -3.43 -9.41 -6.81
CA ILE A 56 -3.12 -10.52 -5.94
C ILE A 56 -1.76 -11.08 -6.37
N PHE A 57 -0.90 -11.34 -5.39
CA PHE A 57 0.47 -11.79 -5.61
C PHE A 57 0.74 -13.09 -4.86
N ASP A 58 1.71 -13.87 -5.37
CA ASP A 58 2.14 -15.11 -4.72
C ASP A 58 2.97 -14.87 -3.46
N ASN A 59 3.55 -13.69 -3.33
CA ASN A 59 4.46 -13.40 -2.23
C ASN A 59 4.29 -11.98 -1.71
N GLU A 60 4.71 -11.80 -0.47
CA GLU A 60 4.61 -10.54 0.25
C GLU A 60 5.47 -9.44 -0.38
N ASP A 61 6.66 -9.80 -0.85
CA ASP A 61 7.59 -8.82 -1.42
C ASP A 61 6.98 -8.08 -2.62
N SER A 62 6.39 -8.83 -3.56
CA SER A 62 5.76 -8.23 -4.73
C SER A 62 4.60 -7.33 -4.35
N ALA A 63 3.79 -7.77 -3.40
CA ALA A 63 2.65 -6.98 -2.93
C ALA A 63 3.12 -5.68 -2.28
N CYS A 64 4.15 -5.74 -1.44
CA CYS A 64 4.68 -4.55 -0.77
C CYS A 64 5.26 -3.54 -1.76
N ARG A 65 5.99 -4.01 -2.78
CA ARG A 65 6.54 -3.13 -3.81
C ARG A 65 5.43 -2.45 -4.60
N THR A 66 4.38 -3.18 -4.91
CA THR A 66 3.21 -2.62 -5.58
C THR A 66 2.50 -1.59 -4.70
N MET A 67 2.40 -1.86 -3.40
CA MET A 67 1.84 -0.89 -2.46
C MET A 67 2.60 0.44 -2.48
N LEU A 68 3.94 0.37 -2.51
CA LEU A 68 4.75 1.60 -2.58
C LEU A 68 4.45 2.40 -3.84
N GLN A 69 4.28 1.73 -4.99
CA GLN A 69 3.93 2.40 -6.23
C GLN A 69 2.56 3.06 -6.13
N LYS A 70 1.58 2.36 -5.58
CA LYS A 70 0.22 2.89 -5.49
C LYS A 70 0.13 4.03 -4.48
N VAL A 71 0.85 3.96 -3.38
CA VAL A 71 0.93 5.05 -2.40
C VAL A 71 1.57 6.28 -3.05
N SER A 72 2.66 6.08 -3.80
CA SER A 72 3.31 7.18 -4.52
C SER A 72 2.35 7.86 -5.49
N GLN A 73 1.58 7.07 -6.24
CA GLN A 73 0.59 7.59 -7.17
C GLN A 73 -0.49 8.40 -6.44
N ARG A 74 -0.99 7.90 -5.32
CA ARG A 74 -1.99 8.61 -4.52
C ARG A 74 -1.46 9.93 -3.96
N MET A 75 -0.20 9.94 -3.51
CA MET A 75 0.43 11.17 -3.02
C MET A 75 0.46 12.23 -4.11
N LEU A 76 0.80 11.83 -5.33
CA LEU A 76 0.83 12.77 -6.44
C LEU A 76 -0.57 13.26 -6.81
N GLU A 77 -1.54 12.36 -6.90
CA GLU A 77 -2.91 12.70 -7.31
C GLU A 77 -3.65 13.54 -6.28
N ASP A 78 -3.53 13.19 -5.01
CA ASP A 78 -4.34 13.82 -3.95
C ASP A 78 -3.67 15.03 -3.32
N TYR A 79 -2.33 15.06 -3.29
CA TYR A 79 -1.58 16.11 -2.60
C TYR A 79 -0.60 16.84 -3.50
N GLY A 80 -0.39 16.38 -4.72
CA GLY A 80 0.60 16.98 -5.62
C GLY A 80 2.04 16.72 -5.20
N ASP A 81 2.25 15.79 -4.27
CA ASP A 81 3.60 15.49 -3.77
C ASP A 81 4.23 14.35 -4.56
N VAL A 82 5.47 14.55 -4.98
CA VAL A 82 6.23 13.52 -5.67
C VAL A 82 7.06 12.76 -4.66
N VAL A 83 6.79 11.45 -4.54
CA VAL A 83 7.55 10.55 -3.67
C VAL A 83 8.11 9.45 -4.55
N ASP A 84 9.43 9.30 -4.55
CA ASP A 84 10.11 8.35 -5.44
C ASP A 84 10.53 7.10 -4.67
N PHE A 85 9.87 5.98 -5.00
CA PHE A 85 10.19 4.67 -4.45
C PHE A 85 10.86 3.76 -5.49
N SER A 86 11.40 4.34 -6.58
CA SER A 86 11.95 3.54 -7.68
C SER A 86 13.08 2.60 -7.24
N LYS A 87 13.86 2.98 -6.24
CA LYS A 87 14.94 2.13 -5.74
C LYS A 87 14.44 0.83 -5.09
N TYR A 88 13.17 0.78 -4.71
CA TYR A 88 12.56 -0.42 -4.12
C TYR A 88 11.85 -1.28 -5.16
N GLN A 89 11.84 -0.88 -6.42
CA GLN A 89 11.16 -1.60 -7.51
C GLN A 89 12.08 -2.49 -8.32
N GLU A 90 13.37 -2.42 -8.07
CA GLU A 90 14.34 -3.25 -8.76
C GLU A 90 14.33 -4.65 -8.19
N SER A 91 14.36 -5.63 -9.06
CA SER A 91 14.42 -7.05 -8.69
C SER A 91 15.84 -7.49 -8.46
#